data_6e8b614fb0b7ec5f00f3c9112241fccd
#
_entry.id   6e8b614fb0b7ec5f00f3c9112241fccd
#
_cell.length_a   1.000
_cell.length_b   1.000
_cell.length_c   1.000
_cell.angle_alpha   90.00
_cell.angle_beta   90.00
_cell.angle_gamma   90.00
#
_symmetry.space_group_name_H-M   'P 1'
#
loop_
_entity.id
_entity.type
_entity.pdbx_description
1 polymer ?
#
loop_
_entity_poly.entity_id
_entity_poly.type
_entity_poly.pdbx_seq_one_letter_code
_entity_poly.pdbx_strand_id
1 'polypeptide(L)'
;MDNIISNINYIEQLEENIDAFSQLSNDIKLELLDKLKFERTEIVGQFLNRIYTKEHDKQIQKIIKKLLFRLKTSGIKVEELRVEGESALKKYEEKRVHRGLMSNYDGDGTRLAVVAFEAKRNTYVLVHSLLHFSRGLLELGNITVDREGLGQIFTEYLKGSLKPFVIVEVAPRYAYYLIEEASSLSGQYADEIKQMKSFSYRLGGRVQKPSDVYVLPIPNDIESSSLDHILSNSLFEPFFVIWDTLEDDKKQFNDIGASSSIVLPPYLMEEKKQALIKNLIENGKLSPNLPFMKRLMEDYAYIFYTLGDFKSFKGLVDILQLSDGPYKMLSFFVKKALREEEKAQEHGLIINPYEQVHPQR
;
A
#
# COMPACT_ATOMS: atom_id res chain seq x y z
N MET A 1 -49.46 -29.49 -2.12
CA MET A 1 -49.25 -28.05 -1.91
C MET A 1 -49.38 -27.74 -0.42
N ASP A 2 -50.51 -28.02 0.20
CA ASP A 2 -50.74 -27.69 1.62
C ASP A 2 -49.76 -28.41 2.57
N ASN A 3 -49.27 -29.61 2.24
CA ASN A 3 -48.23 -30.30 2.97
C ASN A 3 -46.84 -29.56 2.95
N ILE A 4 -46.50 -28.90 1.84
CA ILE A 4 -45.22 -28.16 1.75
C ILE A 4 -45.31 -26.91 2.60
N ILE A 5 -46.44 -26.20 2.57
CA ILE A 5 -46.63 -24.95 3.32
C ILE A 5 -46.69 -25.21 4.83
N SER A 6 -47.36 -26.28 5.26
CA SER A 6 -47.45 -26.65 6.66
C SER A 6 -46.14 -27.22 7.24
N ASN A 7 -45.31 -27.84 6.40
CA ASN A 7 -44.06 -28.48 6.82
C ASN A 7 -42.82 -27.56 6.63
N ILE A 8 -42.94 -26.44 5.93
CA ILE A 8 -41.80 -25.54 5.62
C ILE A 8 -41.19 -24.90 6.89
N ASN A 9 -41.94 -24.85 7.97
CA ASN A 9 -41.49 -24.29 9.25
C ASN A 9 -40.65 -25.29 10.10
N TYR A 10 -40.45 -26.53 9.61
CA TYR A 10 -39.62 -27.53 10.29
C TYR A 10 -38.31 -27.76 9.54
N ILE A 11 -37.19 -27.45 10.21
CA ILE A 11 -35.83 -27.61 9.64
C ILE A 11 -35.55 -29.02 9.18
N GLU A 12 -36.05 -30.03 9.90
CA GLU A 12 -35.84 -31.45 9.63
C GLU A 12 -36.45 -31.95 8.30
N GLN A 13 -37.43 -31.22 7.76
CA GLN A 13 -38.12 -31.54 6.49
C GLN A 13 -37.71 -30.62 5.31
N LEU A 14 -36.70 -29.80 5.50
CA LEU A 14 -36.31 -28.80 4.53
C LEU A 14 -35.87 -29.42 3.21
N GLU A 15 -35.06 -30.48 3.22
CA GLU A 15 -34.58 -31.18 2.00
C GLU A 15 -35.71 -31.88 1.25
N GLU A 16 -36.61 -32.57 1.97
CA GLU A 16 -37.78 -33.21 1.37
C GLU A 16 -38.70 -32.19 0.66
N ASN A 17 -38.89 -31.03 1.27
CA ASN A 17 -39.69 -29.95 0.70
C ASN A 17 -39.02 -29.34 -0.55
N ILE A 18 -37.70 -29.28 -0.60
CA ILE A 18 -36.93 -28.78 -1.77
C ILE A 18 -37.10 -29.74 -2.95
N ASP A 19 -36.97 -31.06 -2.70
CA ASP A 19 -37.12 -32.06 -3.75
C ASP A 19 -38.55 -32.16 -4.24
N ALA A 20 -39.55 -32.08 -3.32
CA ALA A 20 -40.96 -31.96 -3.66
C ALA A 20 -41.28 -30.72 -4.53
N PHE A 21 -40.71 -29.55 -4.18
CA PHE A 21 -40.85 -28.31 -4.98
C PHE A 21 -40.30 -28.49 -6.39
N SER A 22 -39.15 -29.16 -6.53
CA SER A 22 -38.50 -29.37 -7.85
C SER A 22 -39.35 -30.19 -8.80
N GLN A 23 -40.20 -31.07 -8.30
CA GLN A 23 -41.08 -31.97 -9.07
C GLN A 23 -42.41 -31.32 -9.45
N LEU A 24 -42.76 -30.12 -8.93
CA LEU A 24 -44.01 -29.40 -9.22
C LEU A 24 -43.97 -28.79 -10.62
N SER A 25 -45.16 -28.66 -11.23
CA SER A 25 -45.34 -27.86 -12.45
C SER A 25 -45.12 -26.37 -12.17
N ASN A 26 -44.72 -25.59 -13.19
CA ASN A 26 -44.43 -24.18 -13.03
C ASN A 26 -45.62 -23.40 -12.46
N ASP A 27 -46.83 -23.72 -12.86
CA ASP A 27 -48.09 -23.05 -12.35
C ASP A 27 -48.24 -23.28 -10.84
N ILE A 28 -47.98 -24.50 -10.36
CA ILE A 28 -48.09 -24.88 -8.95
C ILE A 28 -46.94 -24.22 -8.16
N LYS A 29 -45.71 -24.14 -8.73
CA LYS A 29 -44.58 -23.43 -8.13
C LYS A 29 -44.89 -21.96 -7.92
N LEU A 30 -45.51 -21.29 -8.92
CA LEU A 30 -45.88 -19.89 -8.83
C LEU A 30 -46.93 -19.65 -7.74
N GLU A 31 -47.96 -20.50 -7.66
CA GLU A 31 -48.98 -20.42 -6.62
C GLU A 31 -48.41 -20.58 -5.22
N LEU A 32 -47.50 -21.53 -5.04
CA LEU A 32 -46.81 -21.77 -3.77
C LEU A 32 -45.93 -20.57 -3.37
N LEU A 33 -45.17 -20.00 -4.29
CA LEU A 33 -44.36 -18.81 -4.06
C LEU A 33 -45.23 -17.60 -3.73
N ASP A 34 -46.46 -17.49 -4.31
CA ASP A 34 -47.39 -16.42 -3.98
C ASP A 34 -47.94 -16.54 -2.55
N LYS A 35 -48.18 -17.76 -2.07
CA LYS A 35 -48.54 -18.02 -0.65
C LYS A 35 -47.39 -17.70 0.28
N LEU A 36 -46.15 -18.05 -0.05
CA LEU A 36 -44.97 -17.80 0.76
C LEU A 36 -44.62 -16.32 0.91
N LYS A 37 -45.19 -15.42 0.13
CA LYS A 37 -44.95 -14.00 0.27
C LYS A 37 -45.41 -13.41 1.61
N PHE A 38 -46.31 -14.09 2.32
CA PHE A 38 -46.82 -13.65 3.62
C PHE A 38 -46.02 -14.22 4.80
N GLU A 39 -45.19 -15.26 4.59
CA GLU A 39 -44.38 -15.89 5.58
C GLU A 39 -43.06 -15.11 5.79
N ARG A 40 -42.72 -14.82 7.07
CA ARG A 40 -41.53 -14.03 7.42
C ARG A 40 -40.65 -14.75 8.44
N THR A 41 -40.20 -15.93 8.05
CA THR A 41 -39.33 -16.75 8.90
C THR A 41 -37.98 -16.97 8.25
N GLU A 42 -36.93 -17.21 9.07
CA GLU A 42 -35.58 -17.51 8.59
C GLU A 42 -35.55 -18.82 7.79
N ILE A 43 -36.39 -19.79 8.16
CA ILE A 43 -36.52 -21.08 7.50
C ILE A 43 -37.05 -20.92 6.06
N VAL A 44 -38.06 -20.05 5.87
CA VAL A 44 -38.52 -19.71 4.52
C VAL A 44 -37.43 -19.05 3.70
N GLY A 45 -36.58 -18.23 4.31
CA GLY A 45 -35.40 -17.66 3.65
C GLY A 45 -34.40 -18.73 3.21
N GLN A 46 -34.10 -19.74 4.05
CA GLN A 46 -33.25 -20.87 3.71
C GLN A 46 -33.85 -21.75 2.61
N PHE A 47 -35.14 -22.03 2.69
CA PHE A 47 -35.87 -22.77 1.65
C PHE A 47 -35.78 -22.05 0.29
N LEU A 48 -36.08 -20.76 0.24
CA LEU A 48 -36.03 -19.96 -0.97
C LEU A 48 -34.62 -19.90 -1.57
N ASN A 49 -33.59 -19.81 -0.73
CA ASN A 49 -32.19 -19.86 -1.19
C ASN A 49 -31.83 -21.20 -1.87
N ARG A 50 -32.24 -22.30 -1.27
CA ARG A 50 -31.91 -23.62 -1.78
C ARG A 50 -32.70 -23.98 -3.06
N ILE A 51 -34.01 -23.66 -3.13
CA ILE A 51 -34.76 -23.85 -4.37
C ILE A 51 -34.28 -22.95 -5.50
N TYR A 52 -33.76 -21.74 -5.19
CA TYR A 52 -33.20 -20.85 -6.19
C TYR A 52 -31.99 -21.48 -6.91
N THR A 53 -31.12 -22.20 -6.21
CA THR A 53 -29.94 -22.85 -6.81
C THR A 53 -30.28 -24.04 -7.69
N LYS A 54 -31.43 -24.72 -7.43
CA LYS A 54 -31.89 -25.90 -8.19
C LYS A 54 -32.85 -25.53 -9.33
N GLU A 55 -33.43 -24.31 -9.31
CA GLU A 55 -34.44 -23.88 -10.30
C GLU A 55 -33.77 -23.35 -11.57
N HIS A 56 -34.31 -23.71 -12.73
CA HIS A 56 -33.81 -23.30 -14.04
C HIS A 56 -34.72 -22.29 -14.76
N ASP A 57 -35.99 -22.19 -14.33
CA ASP A 57 -36.93 -21.25 -14.93
C ASP A 57 -36.66 -19.82 -14.47
N LYS A 58 -36.37 -18.92 -15.43
CA LYS A 58 -36.03 -17.52 -15.15
C LYS A 58 -37.17 -16.72 -14.52
N GLN A 59 -38.45 -17.06 -14.79
CA GLN A 59 -39.56 -16.35 -14.17
C GLN A 59 -39.67 -16.74 -12.69
N ILE A 60 -39.56 -18.04 -12.39
CA ILE A 60 -39.60 -18.55 -11.03
C ILE A 60 -38.42 -17.99 -10.23
N GLN A 61 -37.18 -18.04 -10.78
CA GLN A 61 -36.01 -17.44 -10.16
C GLN A 61 -36.19 -15.96 -9.83
N LYS A 62 -36.81 -15.18 -10.74
CA LYS A 62 -37.09 -13.75 -10.52
C LYS A 62 -38.04 -13.52 -9.34
N ILE A 63 -39.04 -14.37 -9.18
CA ILE A 63 -39.99 -14.30 -8.06
C ILE A 63 -39.28 -14.66 -6.75
N ILE A 64 -38.50 -15.76 -6.74
CA ILE A 64 -37.73 -16.16 -5.57
C ILE A 64 -36.79 -15.00 -5.12
N LYS A 65 -36.05 -14.39 -6.04
CA LYS A 65 -35.19 -13.22 -5.72
C LYS A 65 -35.99 -12.07 -5.09
N LYS A 66 -37.19 -11.79 -5.59
CA LYS A 66 -38.05 -10.74 -5.04
C LYS A 66 -38.53 -11.08 -3.62
N LEU A 67 -38.82 -12.33 -3.34
CA LEU A 67 -39.23 -12.78 -1.99
C LEU A 67 -38.03 -12.72 -1.01
N LEU A 68 -36.87 -13.18 -1.41
CA LEU A 68 -35.63 -13.07 -0.61
C LEU A 68 -35.27 -11.64 -0.28
N PHE A 69 -35.37 -10.73 -1.26
CA PHE A 69 -35.17 -9.29 -1.03
C PHE A 69 -36.16 -8.73 -0.01
N ARG A 70 -37.43 -9.14 -0.10
CA ARG A 70 -38.48 -8.71 0.85
C ARG A 70 -38.23 -9.22 2.25
N LEU A 71 -37.79 -10.48 2.43
CA LEU A 71 -37.40 -11.02 3.73
C LEU A 71 -36.23 -10.24 4.34
N LYS A 72 -35.20 -9.94 3.54
CA LYS A 72 -34.04 -9.15 3.95
C LYS A 72 -34.44 -7.73 4.38
N THR A 73 -35.33 -7.06 3.65
CA THR A 73 -35.83 -5.72 4.02
C THR A 73 -36.75 -5.73 5.25
N SER A 74 -37.32 -6.88 5.59
CA SER A 74 -38.09 -7.10 6.84
C SER A 74 -37.23 -7.46 8.04
N GLY A 75 -35.88 -7.41 7.92
CA GLY A 75 -34.94 -7.66 9.00
C GLY A 75 -34.61 -9.14 9.26
N ILE A 76 -35.09 -10.05 8.42
CA ILE A 76 -34.80 -11.49 8.55
C ILE A 76 -33.42 -11.79 7.98
N LYS A 77 -32.61 -12.55 8.73
CA LYS A 77 -31.29 -13.04 8.26
C LYS A 77 -31.50 -14.04 7.13
N VAL A 78 -31.14 -13.64 5.91
CA VAL A 78 -31.12 -14.49 4.74
C VAL A 78 -29.67 -14.59 4.27
N GLU A 79 -29.13 -15.82 4.13
CA GLU A 79 -27.80 -16.05 3.58
C GLU A 79 -27.73 -15.47 2.16
N GLU A 80 -26.58 -14.87 1.82
CA GLU A 80 -26.37 -14.34 0.47
C GLU A 80 -26.26 -15.47 -0.54
N LEU A 81 -27.06 -15.41 -1.61
CA LEU A 81 -27.03 -16.35 -2.73
C LEU A 81 -25.62 -16.39 -3.33
N ARG A 82 -24.86 -17.44 -3.05
CA ARG A 82 -23.63 -17.75 -3.78
C ARG A 82 -23.99 -18.64 -4.96
N VAL A 83 -24.27 -18.05 -6.10
CA VAL A 83 -24.46 -18.79 -7.36
C VAL A 83 -23.11 -18.92 -8.03
N GLU A 84 -22.53 -20.11 -8.00
CA GLU A 84 -21.40 -20.46 -8.87
C GLU A 84 -21.91 -20.43 -10.31
N GLY A 85 -21.43 -19.46 -11.10
CA GLY A 85 -21.71 -19.33 -12.53
C GLY A 85 -22.60 -18.18 -12.97
N GLU A 86 -23.27 -17.42 -12.11
CA GLU A 86 -23.88 -16.17 -12.52
C GLU A 86 -22.84 -15.07 -12.66
N SER A 87 -22.28 -14.98 -13.87
CA SER A 87 -21.66 -13.77 -14.38
C SER A 87 -22.65 -12.63 -14.26
N ALA A 88 -22.37 -11.71 -13.32
CA ALA A 88 -22.65 -10.29 -13.42
C ALA A 88 -24.08 -9.82 -13.67
N LEU A 89 -25.02 -10.12 -12.79
CA LEU A 89 -25.84 -9.08 -12.21
C LEU A 89 -25.47 -8.87 -10.73
N LYS A 90 -24.20 -8.98 -10.37
CA LYS A 90 -23.65 -8.10 -9.37
C LYS A 90 -24.14 -6.72 -9.80
N LYS A 91 -24.93 -6.01 -8.96
CA LYS A 91 -25.00 -4.57 -9.08
C LYS A 91 -23.65 -4.16 -9.59
N TYR A 92 -23.62 -3.59 -10.78
CA TYR A 92 -22.51 -2.81 -11.22
C TYR A 92 -22.55 -1.59 -10.29
N GLU A 93 -22.12 -1.76 -9.03
CA GLU A 93 -21.34 -0.75 -8.40
C GLU A 93 -20.18 -0.68 -9.36
N GLU A 94 -20.29 0.24 -10.32
CA GLU A 94 -19.13 0.74 -11.04
C GLU A 94 -18.14 0.94 -9.92
N LYS A 95 -17.21 0.00 -9.74
CA LYS A 95 -16.14 0.17 -8.77
C LYS A 95 -15.46 1.42 -9.28
N ARG A 96 -15.77 2.54 -8.63
CA ARG A 96 -15.12 3.80 -8.94
C ARG A 96 -13.65 3.51 -8.86
N VAL A 97 -12.97 3.53 -9.99
CA VAL A 97 -11.59 3.12 -10.07
C VAL A 97 -10.75 4.32 -9.68
N HIS A 98 -10.71 4.57 -8.37
CA HIS A 98 -9.70 5.47 -7.82
C HIS A 98 -8.37 4.72 -7.78
N ARG A 99 -7.29 5.37 -8.15
CA ARG A 99 -5.97 4.77 -8.16
C ARG A 99 -4.96 5.73 -7.51
N GLY A 100 -3.89 5.19 -6.97
CA GLY A 100 -2.81 5.95 -6.37
C GLY A 100 -1.45 5.33 -6.70
N LEU A 101 -0.43 6.17 -6.85
CA LEU A 101 0.96 5.77 -7.01
C LEU A 101 1.82 6.54 -6.02
N MET A 102 2.92 5.93 -5.62
CA MET A 102 4.04 6.63 -4.99
C MET A 102 5.37 6.04 -5.41
N SER A 103 6.42 6.86 -5.40
CA SER A 103 7.79 6.39 -5.57
C SER A 103 8.52 6.29 -4.23
N ASN A 104 9.70 5.61 -4.22
CA ASN A 104 10.70 5.85 -3.20
C ASN A 104 11.29 7.25 -3.36
N TYR A 105 12.11 7.70 -2.41
CA TYR A 105 12.77 9.00 -2.47
C TYR A 105 13.99 8.96 -3.41
N ASP A 106 14.25 10.06 -4.10
CA ASP A 106 15.47 10.31 -4.84
C ASP A 106 16.62 10.86 -3.94
N GLY A 107 17.76 11.19 -4.56
CA GLY A 107 18.93 11.71 -3.86
C GLY A 107 18.71 13.06 -3.17
N ASP A 108 17.77 13.85 -3.66
CA ASP A 108 17.42 15.16 -3.09
C ASP A 108 16.36 15.07 -1.98
N GLY A 109 15.84 13.87 -1.72
CA GLY A 109 14.76 13.67 -0.78
C GLY A 109 13.39 14.00 -1.34
N THR A 110 13.25 13.97 -2.66
CA THR A 110 12.00 14.20 -3.39
C THR A 110 11.39 12.86 -3.80
N ARG A 111 10.09 12.81 -3.93
CA ARG A 111 9.35 11.65 -4.45
C ARG A 111 8.12 12.07 -5.21
N LEU A 112 7.62 11.17 -6.03
CA LEU A 112 6.36 11.28 -6.75
C LEU A 112 5.21 10.74 -5.90
N ALA A 113 4.08 11.44 -5.88
CA ALA A 113 2.79 10.90 -5.48
C ALA A 113 1.73 11.28 -6.51
N VAL A 114 0.91 10.29 -6.90
CA VAL A 114 -0.17 10.48 -7.88
C VAL A 114 -1.46 9.91 -7.31
N VAL A 115 -2.55 10.64 -7.48
CA VAL A 115 -3.89 10.16 -7.12
C VAL A 115 -4.89 10.48 -8.23
N ALA A 116 -5.73 9.51 -8.58
CA ALA A 116 -6.79 9.66 -9.56
C ALA A 116 -8.17 9.58 -8.88
N PHE A 117 -8.98 10.60 -9.12
CA PHE A 117 -10.36 10.71 -8.61
C PHE A 117 -11.34 10.55 -9.76
N GLU A 118 -12.35 9.73 -9.60
CA GLU A 118 -13.49 9.74 -10.52
C GLU A 118 -14.36 10.96 -10.23
N ALA A 119 -14.33 11.93 -11.15
CA ALA A 119 -15.13 13.16 -11.06
C ALA A 119 -16.58 12.93 -11.52
N LYS A 120 -16.73 12.30 -12.70
CA LYS A 120 -18.00 11.90 -13.31
C LYS A 120 -17.83 10.50 -13.91
N ARG A 121 -18.93 9.90 -14.36
CA ARG A 121 -18.88 8.62 -15.07
C ARG A 121 -17.83 8.66 -16.18
N ASN A 122 -16.85 7.75 -16.12
CA ASN A 122 -15.76 7.62 -17.09
C ASN A 122 -14.85 8.86 -17.25
N THR A 123 -14.86 9.78 -16.29
CA THR A 123 -13.99 10.97 -16.29
C THR A 123 -13.26 11.06 -14.97
N TYR A 124 -11.93 11.15 -15.03
CA TYR A 124 -11.04 11.15 -13.88
C TYR A 124 -10.23 12.44 -13.84
N VAL A 125 -10.08 13.00 -12.66
CA VAL A 125 -9.06 14.01 -12.38
C VAL A 125 -7.85 13.28 -11.81
N LEU A 126 -6.75 13.34 -12.53
CA LEU A 126 -5.47 12.80 -12.10
C LEU A 126 -4.64 13.97 -11.57
N VAL A 127 -4.24 13.86 -10.33
CA VAL A 127 -3.34 14.81 -9.65
C VAL A 127 -1.98 14.17 -9.53
N HIS A 128 -0.95 14.82 -10.01
CA HIS A 128 0.45 14.45 -9.84
C HIS A 128 1.16 15.50 -8.99
N SER A 129 2.11 15.08 -8.18
CA SER A 129 2.77 15.94 -7.24
C SER A 129 4.21 15.49 -6.98
N LEU A 130 5.09 16.45 -6.74
CA LEU A 130 6.42 16.23 -6.21
C LEU A 130 6.46 16.66 -4.74
N LEU A 131 6.85 15.72 -3.88
CA LEU A 131 6.88 15.88 -2.44
C LEU A 131 8.30 15.78 -1.95
N HIS A 132 8.71 16.69 -1.07
CA HIS A 132 10.00 16.64 -0.39
C HIS A 132 9.79 16.39 1.10
N PHE A 133 10.61 15.54 1.70
CA PHE A 133 10.41 15.06 3.08
C PHE A 133 10.39 16.19 4.13
N SER A 134 11.16 17.28 3.94
CA SER A 134 11.25 18.38 4.90
C SER A 134 10.69 19.70 4.38
N ARG A 135 10.62 19.90 3.04
CA ARG A 135 10.08 21.12 2.42
C ARG A 135 8.59 21.03 2.07
N GLY A 136 8.05 19.81 2.11
CA GLY A 136 6.64 19.55 1.81
C GLY A 136 6.33 19.47 0.32
N LEU A 137 5.20 19.99 -0.12
CA LEU A 137 4.72 19.94 -1.50
C LEU A 137 5.47 20.94 -2.36
N LEU A 138 6.28 20.44 -3.31
CA LEU A 138 7.07 21.25 -4.23
C LEU A 138 6.27 21.63 -5.49
N GLU A 139 5.59 20.63 -6.07
CA GLU A 139 4.82 20.81 -7.30
C GLU A 139 3.49 20.07 -7.19
N LEU A 140 2.45 20.66 -7.77
CA LEU A 140 1.13 20.07 -7.88
C LEU A 140 0.56 20.42 -9.26
N GLY A 141 0.21 19.40 -10.02
CA GLY A 141 -0.49 19.54 -11.28
C GLY A 141 -1.70 18.63 -11.36
N ASN A 142 -2.66 18.97 -12.21
CA ASN A 142 -3.79 18.09 -12.46
C ASN A 142 -4.17 18.07 -13.95
N ILE A 143 -4.67 16.93 -14.40
CA ILE A 143 -5.23 16.75 -15.74
C ILE A 143 -6.53 15.96 -15.65
N THR A 144 -7.40 16.20 -16.62
CA THR A 144 -8.64 15.43 -16.75
C THR A 144 -8.49 14.40 -17.87
N VAL A 145 -8.79 13.16 -17.58
CA VAL A 145 -8.64 12.03 -18.52
C VAL A 145 -9.88 11.13 -18.46
N ASP A 146 -10.08 10.34 -19.49
CA ASP A 146 -11.05 9.25 -19.46
C ASP A 146 -10.44 7.97 -18.84
N ARG A 147 -11.22 6.91 -18.79
CA ARG A 147 -10.80 5.64 -18.19
C ARG A 147 -9.62 4.99 -18.95
N GLU A 148 -9.60 5.08 -20.26
CA GLU A 148 -8.55 4.51 -21.08
C GLU A 148 -7.26 5.28 -20.91
N GLY A 149 -7.29 6.61 -21.00
CA GLY A 149 -6.15 7.49 -20.75
C GLY A 149 -5.59 7.32 -19.34
N LEU A 150 -6.45 7.16 -18.32
CA LEU A 150 -6.01 6.83 -16.97
C LEU A 150 -5.21 5.52 -16.94
N GLY A 151 -5.72 4.47 -17.61
CA GLY A 151 -5.04 3.17 -17.68
C GLY A 151 -3.68 3.26 -18.36
N GLN A 152 -3.59 4.01 -19.46
CA GLN A 152 -2.35 4.24 -20.20
C GLN A 152 -1.31 4.97 -19.33
N ILE A 153 -1.69 6.08 -18.70
CA ILE A 153 -0.80 6.87 -17.83
C ILE A 153 -0.25 6.03 -16.67
N PHE A 154 -1.11 5.28 -15.97
CA PHE A 154 -0.64 4.42 -14.87
C PHE A 154 0.28 3.31 -15.36
N THR A 155 0.01 2.75 -16.53
CA THR A 155 0.88 1.75 -17.15
C THR A 155 2.25 2.32 -17.47
N GLU A 156 2.32 3.54 -18.00
CA GLU A 156 3.59 4.22 -18.31
C GLU A 156 4.40 4.55 -17.04
N TYR A 157 3.75 5.04 -15.98
CA TYR A 157 4.43 5.22 -14.68
C TYR A 157 5.02 3.92 -14.14
N LEU A 158 4.24 2.82 -14.15
CA LEU A 158 4.71 1.54 -13.64
C LEU A 158 5.79 0.91 -14.51
N LYS A 159 5.76 1.09 -15.82
CA LYS A 159 6.85 0.67 -16.74
C LYS A 159 8.13 1.48 -16.54
N GLY A 160 8.01 2.75 -16.19
CA GLY A 160 9.14 3.63 -15.86
C GLY A 160 9.79 3.31 -14.51
N SER A 161 9.21 2.38 -13.74
CA SER A 161 9.72 1.93 -12.44
C SER A 161 10.92 1.01 -12.64
N LEU A 162 12.11 1.57 -12.58
CA LEU A 162 13.39 0.85 -12.71
C LEU A 162 14.23 1.07 -11.45
N LYS A 163 14.73 -0.01 -10.84
CA LYS A 163 15.62 0.08 -9.68
C LYS A 163 16.86 0.93 -10.01
N PRO A 164 17.33 1.79 -9.14
CA PRO A 164 16.92 1.96 -7.73
C PRO A 164 15.66 2.84 -7.54
N PHE A 165 15.13 3.48 -8.60
CA PHE A 165 13.94 4.31 -8.53
C PHE A 165 12.70 3.50 -8.88
N VAL A 166 11.83 3.30 -7.88
CA VAL A 166 10.66 2.42 -7.99
C VAL A 166 9.38 3.20 -7.78
N ILE A 167 8.40 2.96 -8.65
CA ILE A 167 7.03 3.46 -8.51
C ILE A 167 6.11 2.28 -8.25
N VAL A 168 5.28 2.36 -7.21
CA VAL A 168 4.35 1.32 -6.81
C VAL A 168 2.92 1.84 -6.78
N GLU A 169 1.97 0.96 -7.09
CA GLU A 169 0.56 1.27 -6.92
C GLU A 169 0.17 1.12 -5.44
N VAL A 170 -0.40 2.18 -4.86
CA VAL A 170 -0.80 2.24 -3.46
C VAL A 170 -2.28 2.54 -3.33
N ALA A 171 -2.82 2.38 -2.14
CA ALA A 171 -4.19 2.81 -1.86
C ALA A 171 -4.37 4.29 -2.21
N PRO A 172 -5.38 4.67 -3.00
CA PRO A 172 -5.57 6.06 -3.44
C PRO A 172 -5.76 7.02 -2.27
N ARG A 173 -6.35 6.56 -1.16
CA ARG A 173 -6.45 7.35 0.07
C ARG A 173 -5.09 7.64 0.67
N TYR A 174 -4.15 6.69 0.59
CA TYR A 174 -2.79 6.89 1.07
C TYR A 174 -2.02 7.91 0.19
N ALA A 175 -2.10 7.76 -1.14
CA ALA A 175 -1.49 8.75 -2.04
C ALA A 175 -2.01 10.17 -1.79
N TYR A 176 -3.33 10.32 -1.59
CA TYR A 176 -3.92 11.60 -1.21
C TYR A 176 -3.40 12.13 0.15
N TYR A 177 -3.30 11.24 1.16
CA TYR A 177 -2.74 11.58 2.46
C TYR A 177 -1.34 12.17 2.35
N LEU A 178 -0.46 11.57 1.52
CA LEU A 178 0.89 12.07 1.30
C LEU A 178 0.91 13.50 0.75
N ILE A 179 0.02 13.80 -0.20
CA ILE A 179 -0.11 15.12 -0.80
C ILE A 179 -0.65 16.15 0.22
N GLU A 180 -1.67 15.76 1.01
CA GLU A 180 -2.26 16.58 2.06
C GLU A 180 -1.25 16.90 3.17
N GLU A 181 -0.48 15.89 3.62
CA GLU A 181 0.59 16.02 4.61
C GLU A 181 1.68 16.99 4.12
N ALA A 182 2.16 16.79 2.89
CA ALA A 182 3.19 17.64 2.29
C ALA A 182 2.72 19.09 2.07
N SER A 183 1.47 19.30 1.64
CA SER A 183 0.88 20.64 1.53
C SER A 183 0.78 21.33 2.89
N SER A 184 0.44 20.59 3.94
CA SER A 184 0.38 21.12 5.31
C SER A 184 1.75 21.55 5.81
N LEU A 185 2.82 20.85 5.38
CA LEU A 185 4.19 21.17 5.76
C LEU A 185 4.72 22.43 5.04
N SER A 186 4.45 22.54 3.73
CA SER A 186 4.91 23.70 2.93
C SER A 186 4.02 24.93 3.05
N GLY A 187 2.75 24.75 3.43
CA GLY A 187 1.71 25.79 3.36
C GLY A 187 1.30 26.15 1.92
N GLN A 188 1.83 25.47 0.90
CA GLN A 188 1.53 25.71 -0.50
C GLN A 188 0.34 24.87 -0.98
N TYR A 189 -0.36 25.37 -2.02
CA TYR A 189 -1.47 24.68 -2.69
C TYR A 189 -2.67 24.34 -1.77
N ALA A 190 -2.87 25.12 -0.70
CA ALA A 190 -3.93 24.87 0.29
C ALA A 190 -5.35 24.89 -0.32
N ASP A 191 -5.59 25.80 -1.30
CA ASP A 191 -6.88 25.93 -1.96
C ASP A 191 -7.16 24.74 -2.90
N GLU A 192 -6.17 24.30 -3.64
CA GLU A 192 -6.26 23.11 -4.50
C GLU A 192 -6.53 21.85 -3.68
N ILE A 193 -5.83 21.68 -2.56
CA ILE A 193 -6.06 20.57 -1.63
C ILE A 193 -7.47 20.63 -1.04
N LYS A 194 -7.97 21.82 -0.68
CA LYS A 194 -9.33 22.00 -0.19
C LYS A 194 -10.38 21.61 -1.23
N GLN A 195 -10.16 21.92 -2.50
CA GLN A 195 -11.03 21.49 -3.60
C GLN A 195 -11.03 19.96 -3.75
N MET A 196 -9.84 19.33 -3.69
CA MET A 196 -9.72 17.87 -3.76
C MET A 196 -10.35 17.15 -2.57
N LYS A 197 -10.46 17.80 -1.41
CA LYS A 197 -11.03 17.20 -0.20
C LYS A 197 -12.44 16.67 -0.42
N SER A 198 -13.25 17.32 -1.26
CA SER A 198 -14.60 16.86 -1.61
C SER A 198 -14.62 15.48 -2.29
N PHE A 199 -13.55 15.13 -3.01
CA PHE A 199 -13.39 13.84 -3.68
C PHE A 199 -12.75 12.77 -2.76
N SER A 200 -11.94 13.21 -1.79
CA SER A 200 -11.17 12.31 -0.94
C SER A 200 -12.01 11.37 -0.08
N TYR A 201 -13.24 11.74 0.27
CA TYR A 201 -14.17 10.89 1.02
C TYR A 201 -14.57 9.60 0.29
N ARG A 202 -14.38 9.56 -1.03
CA ARG A 202 -14.73 8.41 -1.88
C ARG A 202 -13.55 7.47 -2.10
N LEU A 203 -12.35 7.87 -1.68
CA LEU A 203 -11.15 7.08 -1.83
C LEU A 203 -11.17 5.93 -0.84
N GLY A 204 -10.99 4.73 -1.36
CA GLY A 204 -10.89 3.51 -0.59
C GLY A 204 -9.45 3.03 -0.45
N GLY A 205 -9.30 1.94 0.27
CA GLY A 205 -8.04 1.23 0.42
C GLY A 205 -7.77 0.84 1.87
N ARG A 206 -6.93 -0.17 2.04
CA ARG A 206 -6.61 -0.72 3.36
C ARG A 206 -5.67 0.21 4.14
N VAL A 207 -4.68 0.80 3.44
CA VAL A 207 -3.75 1.77 4.03
C VAL A 207 -4.23 3.18 3.69
N GLN A 208 -4.50 3.98 4.71
CA GLN A 208 -4.99 5.35 4.57
C GLN A 208 -4.02 6.37 5.17
N LYS A 209 -3.22 5.94 6.14
CA LYS A 209 -2.21 6.75 6.85
C LYS A 209 -0.99 5.88 7.19
N PRO A 210 0.17 6.46 7.52
CA PRO A 210 1.40 5.69 7.76
C PRO A 210 1.27 4.60 8.81
N SER A 211 0.59 4.88 9.91
CA SER A 211 0.41 3.90 11.00
C SER A 211 -0.41 2.65 10.63
N ASP A 212 -1.10 2.65 9.49
CA ASP A 212 -1.87 1.49 9.05
C ASP A 212 -0.96 0.36 8.54
N VAL A 213 0.32 0.63 8.26
CA VAL A 213 1.30 -0.40 7.85
C VAL A 213 1.52 -1.45 8.93
N TYR A 214 1.40 -1.07 10.22
CA TYR A 214 1.62 -1.97 11.35
C TYR A 214 0.57 -3.08 11.51
N VAL A 215 -0.57 -2.94 10.86
CA VAL A 215 -1.69 -3.91 10.93
C VAL A 215 -1.95 -4.61 9.59
N LEU A 216 -1.04 -4.47 8.63
CA LEU A 216 -1.15 -5.16 7.35
C LEU A 216 -0.95 -6.67 7.54
N PRO A 217 -1.83 -7.50 6.96
CA PRO A 217 -1.68 -8.94 7.03
C PRO A 217 -0.53 -9.40 6.14
N ILE A 218 0.32 -10.25 6.69
CA ILE A 218 1.37 -10.96 5.97
C ILE A 218 1.11 -12.46 6.05
N PRO A 219 1.65 -13.27 5.13
CA PRO A 219 1.62 -14.72 5.24
C PRO A 219 2.21 -15.19 6.59
N ASN A 220 1.71 -16.32 7.10
CA ASN A 220 2.26 -16.94 8.30
C ASN A 220 3.71 -17.42 8.04
N ASP A 221 4.50 -17.54 9.10
CA ASP A 221 5.84 -18.14 9.09
C ASP A 221 6.91 -17.39 8.27
N ILE A 222 6.74 -16.07 8.09
CA ILE A 222 7.78 -15.23 7.47
C ILE A 222 8.83 -14.84 8.50
N GLU A 223 10.08 -15.19 8.23
CA GLU A 223 11.24 -14.70 8.98
C GLU A 223 11.52 -13.23 8.62
N SER A 224 11.84 -12.43 9.63
CA SER A 224 12.24 -11.03 9.46
C SER A 224 13.66 -10.94 8.88
N SER A 225 13.86 -10.08 7.89
CA SER A 225 15.21 -9.72 7.45
C SER A 225 15.93 -8.86 8.49
N SER A 226 17.27 -8.98 8.54
CA SER A 226 18.09 -8.12 9.40
C SER A 226 18.08 -6.67 8.91
N LEU A 227 18.33 -5.71 9.82
CA LEU A 227 18.42 -4.29 9.51
C LEU A 227 19.42 -4.01 8.38
N ASP A 228 20.64 -4.56 8.49
CA ASP A 228 21.69 -4.35 7.49
C ASP A 228 21.28 -4.86 6.10
N HIS A 229 20.61 -6.01 6.04
CA HIS A 229 20.10 -6.55 4.77
C HIS A 229 19.00 -5.66 4.18
N ILE A 230 18.07 -5.18 5.01
CA ILE A 230 16.98 -4.29 4.56
C ILE A 230 17.54 -2.98 4.02
N LEU A 231 18.39 -2.30 4.79
CA LEU A 231 18.93 -0.98 4.44
C LEU A 231 19.99 -1.02 3.33
N SER A 232 20.54 -2.20 3.03
CA SER A 232 21.41 -2.43 1.87
C SER A 232 20.62 -2.73 0.59
N ASN A 233 19.29 -2.76 0.63
CA ASN A 233 18.48 -2.95 -0.56
C ASN A 233 18.62 -1.77 -1.52
N SER A 234 18.64 -2.06 -2.82
CA SER A 234 18.78 -1.05 -3.88
C SER A 234 17.75 0.09 -3.82
N LEU A 235 16.60 -0.14 -3.20
CA LEU A 235 15.59 0.90 -2.97
C LEU A 235 16.11 2.08 -2.12
N PHE A 236 17.14 1.85 -1.30
CA PHE A 236 17.78 2.87 -0.47
C PHE A 236 19.06 3.45 -1.10
N GLU A 237 19.46 3.02 -2.29
CA GLU A 237 20.65 3.59 -2.96
C GLU A 237 20.50 5.10 -3.21
N PRO A 238 19.33 5.59 -3.71
CA PRO A 238 19.12 7.02 -3.86
C PRO A 238 18.73 7.72 -2.55
N PHE A 239 18.65 6.97 -1.44
CA PHE A 239 18.20 7.56 -0.18
C PHE A 239 19.17 8.65 0.27
N PHE A 240 18.61 9.82 0.52
CA PHE A 240 19.37 10.99 0.92
C PHE A 240 19.76 10.92 2.40
N VAL A 241 20.97 11.22 2.68
CA VAL A 241 21.41 11.85 3.92
C VAL A 241 21.93 13.21 3.48
N ILE A 242 21.86 14.25 4.30
CA ILE A 242 22.33 15.59 3.96
C ILE A 242 23.88 15.55 3.83
N TRP A 243 24.34 14.98 2.71
CA TRP A 243 25.74 14.68 2.44
C TRP A 243 26.61 15.92 2.44
N ASP A 244 26.11 17.01 1.86
CA ASP A 244 26.86 18.27 1.74
C ASP A 244 27.27 18.88 3.09
N THR A 245 26.59 18.46 4.17
CA THR A 245 26.91 18.93 5.52
C THR A 245 27.90 18.05 6.27
N LEU A 246 28.33 16.92 5.70
CA LEU A 246 29.18 15.91 6.37
C LEU A 246 30.65 15.92 5.93
N GLU A 247 31.10 16.83 5.07
CA GLU A 247 32.47 16.89 4.56
C GLU A 247 33.55 16.94 5.66
N ASP A 248 33.35 17.81 6.66
CA ASP A 248 34.31 17.92 7.79
C ASP A 248 34.22 16.70 8.70
N ASP A 249 33.05 16.10 8.84
CA ASP A 249 32.87 14.89 9.65
C ASP A 249 33.47 13.65 8.99
N LYS A 250 33.43 13.56 7.67
CA LYS A 250 34.13 12.53 6.90
C LYS A 250 35.62 12.59 7.14
N LYS A 251 36.21 13.82 7.04
CA LYS A 251 37.64 14.02 7.36
C LYS A 251 37.94 13.56 8.78
N GLN A 252 37.16 14.02 9.76
CA GLN A 252 37.35 13.64 11.16
C GLN A 252 37.18 12.13 11.36
N PHE A 253 36.23 11.49 10.70
CA PHE A 253 35.99 10.03 10.76
C PHE A 253 37.17 9.23 10.20
N ASN A 254 37.78 9.69 9.09
CA ASN A 254 38.89 9.05 8.43
C ASN A 254 40.21 9.30 9.19
N ASP A 255 40.35 10.48 9.83
CA ASP A 255 41.50 10.82 10.67
C ASP A 255 41.56 10.00 11.98
N ILE A 256 40.43 9.38 12.38
CA ILE A 256 40.40 8.47 13.53
C ILE A 256 41.26 7.21 13.23
N GLY A 257 42.51 7.22 13.63
CA GLY A 257 43.47 6.14 13.43
C GLY A 257 44.61 6.46 12.47
N ALA A 258 44.46 7.48 11.59
CA ALA A 258 45.51 7.89 10.64
C ALA A 258 46.49 8.92 11.20
N SER A 259 46.03 9.83 12.08
CA SER A 259 46.79 11.01 12.51
C SER A 259 47.50 10.87 13.84
N SER A 260 47.47 9.73 14.53
CA SER A 260 48.17 9.53 15.81
C SER A 260 49.52 8.87 15.61
N SER A 261 50.59 9.48 16.16
CA SER A 261 51.90 8.85 16.31
C SER A 261 51.88 7.58 17.20
N ILE A 262 50.71 7.28 17.77
CA ILE A 262 50.43 6.06 18.56
C ILE A 262 49.36 5.28 17.81
N VAL A 263 49.67 4.05 17.40
CA VAL A 263 48.71 3.14 16.79
C VAL A 263 47.61 2.82 17.80
N LEU A 264 46.42 3.36 17.57
CA LEU A 264 45.27 3.06 18.42
C LEU A 264 44.79 1.62 18.18
N PRO A 265 44.48 0.86 19.25
CA PRO A 265 43.83 -0.44 19.10
C PRO A 265 42.54 -0.36 18.29
N PRO A 266 42.22 -1.37 17.44
CA PRO A 266 41.04 -1.35 16.58
C PRO A 266 39.74 -1.09 17.32
N TYR A 267 39.56 -1.60 18.52
CA TYR A 267 38.36 -1.39 19.31
C TYR A 267 38.19 0.07 19.76
N LEU A 268 39.27 0.78 20.09
CA LEU A 268 39.23 2.21 20.44
C LEU A 268 38.94 3.09 19.22
N MET A 269 39.44 2.69 18.04
CA MET A 269 39.07 3.39 16.79
C MET A 269 37.57 3.26 16.49
N GLU A 270 37.05 2.05 16.61
CA GLU A 270 35.60 1.82 16.38
C GLU A 270 34.74 2.56 17.43
N GLU A 271 35.17 2.55 18.71
CA GLU A 271 34.49 3.31 19.77
C GLU A 271 34.45 4.82 19.48
N LYS A 272 35.56 5.41 19.03
CA LYS A 272 35.62 6.83 18.63
C LYS A 272 34.75 7.12 17.40
N LYS A 273 34.75 6.23 16.39
CA LYS A 273 33.91 6.32 15.22
C LYS A 273 32.42 6.28 15.61
N GLN A 274 32.06 5.37 16.50
CA GLN A 274 30.67 5.28 17.02
C GLN A 274 30.27 6.51 17.84
N ALA A 275 31.17 7.04 18.65
CA ALA A 275 30.93 8.26 19.43
C ALA A 275 30.70 9.49 18.51
N LEU A 276 31.45 9.61 17.40
CA LEU A 276 31.26 10.64 16.40
C LEU A 276 29.85 10.54 15.77
N ILE A 277 29.47 9.34 15.29
CA ILE A 277 28.16 9.09 14.70
C ILE A 277 27.05 9.43 15.71
N LYS A 278 27.19 8.97 16.95
CA LYS A 278 26.23 9.26 18.02
C LYS A 278 26.06 10.76 18.25
N ASN A 279 27.17 11.49 18.34
CA ASN A 279 27.13 12.93 18.53
C ASN A 279 26.46 13.65 17.37
N LEU A 280 26.72 13.26 16.12
CA LEU A 280 26.08 13.84 14.93
C LEU A 280 24.54 13.67 14.94
N ILE A 281 24.06 12.52 15.42
CA ILE A 281 22.62 12.19 15.43
C ILE A 281 21.91 12.78 16.64
N GLU A 282 22.49 12.69 17.84
CA GLU A 282 21.79 13.09 19.07
C GLU A 282 21.88 14.60 19.34
N ASN A 283 23.06 15.18 19.14
CA ASN A 283 23.35 16.57 19.55
C ASN A 283 23.84 17.46 18.39
N GLY A 284 24.14 16.84 17.25
CA GLY A 284 24.74 17.53 16.11
C GLY A 284 23.74 17.87 15.02
N LYS A 285 24.29 18.15 13.84
CA LYS A 285 23.58 18.64 12.66
C LYS A 285 22.54 17.66 12.07
N LEU A 286 22.57 16.38 12.42
CA LEU A 286 21.60 15.37 11.97
C LEU A 286 20.44 15.13 12.95
N SER A 287 20.48 15.72 14.14
CA SER A 287 19.39 15.58 15.10
C SER A 287 18.00 16.01 14.57
N PRO A 288 17.85 17.01 13.69
CA PRO A 288 16.57 17.34 13.09
C PRO A 288 16.00 16.24 12.15
N ASN A 289 16.85 15.34 11.65
CA ASN A 289 16.42 14.27 10.74
C ASN A 289 15.79 13.07 11.48
N LEU A 290 16.14 12.91 12.75
CA LEU A 290 15.70 11.76 13.55
C LEU A 290 14.16 11.62 13.65
N PRO A 291 13.40 12.69 13.91
CA PRO A 291 11.93 12.63 13.95
C PRO A 291 11.31 12.18 12.61
N PHE A 292 11.93 12.54 11.49
CA PHE A 292 11.42 12.18 10.17
C PHE A 292 11.73 10.73 9.79
N MET A 293 12.77 10.12 10.38
CA MET A 293 13.22 8.79 10.00
C MET A 293 12.12 7.73 10.13
N LYS A 294 11.38 7.76 11.23
CA LYS A 294 10.23 6.85 11.42
C LYS A 294 9.21 6.99 10.30
N ARG A 295 8.84 8.24 9.99
CA ARG A 295 7.84 8.55 8.96
C ARG A 295 8.27 8.08 7.57
N LEU A 296 9.54 8.32 7.22
CA LEU A 296 10.10 7.89 5.95
C LEU A 296 10.11 6.36 5.83
N MET A 297 10.50 5.68 6.88
CA MET A 297 10.59 4.21 6.88
C MET A 297 9.21 3.53 6.86
N GLU A 298 8.17 4.15 7.38
CA GLU A 298 6.79 3.67 7.22
C GLU A 298 6.39 3.64 5.74
N ASP A 299 6.80 4.63 4.94
CA ASP A 299 6.56 4.63 3.50
C ASP A 299 7.35 3.51 2.78
N TYR A 300 8.61 3.29 3.15
CA TYR A 300 9.40 2.17 2.62
C TYR A 300 8.81 0.81 3.01
N ALA A 301 8.30 0.67 4.23
CA ALA A 301 7.58 -0.53 4.64
C ALA A 301 6.38 -0.79 3.72
N TYR A 302 5.60 0.25 3.39
CA TYR A 302 4.49 0.09 2.47
C TYR A 302 4.94 -0.26 1.04
N ILE A 303 6.07 0.27 0.57
CA ILE A 303 6.67 -0.12 -0.72
C ILE A 303 7.04 -1.61 -0.71
N PHE A 304 7.76 -2.09 0.31
CA PHE A 304 8.10 -3.52 0.44
C PHE A 304 6.87 -4.41 0.47
N TYR A 305 5.84 -4.01 1.22
CA TYR A 305 4.56 -4.73 1.25
C TYR A 305 3.93 -4.84 -0.13
N THR A 306 3.90 -3.74 -0.88
CA THR A 306 3.30 -3.67 -2.21
C THR A 306 4.08 -4.49 -3.24
N LEU A 307 5.41 -4.54 -3.10
CA LEU A 307 6.30 -5.35 -3.94
C LEU A 307 6.27 -6.86 -3.56
N GLY A 308 5.58 -7.25 -2.47
CA GLY A 308 5.54 -8.62 -1.99
C GLY A 308 6.79 -9.07 -1.24
N ASP A 309 7.72 -8.16 -0.93
CA ASP A 309 8.89 -8.44 -0.09
C ASP A 309 8.51 -8.40 1.39
N PHE A 310 7.77 -9.42 1.81
CA PHE A 310 7.26 -9.51 3.17
C PHE A 310 8.34 -9.73 4.24
N LYS A 311 9.52 -10.25 3.86
CA LYS A 311 10.65 -10.41 4.79
C LYS A 311 11.23 -9.04 5.17
N SER A 312 11.49 -8.19 4.19
CA SER A 312 11.95 -6.81 4.42
C SER A 312 10.88 -5.96 5.08
N PHE A 313 9.61 -6.11 4.67
CA PHE A 313 8.48 -5.44 5.31
C PHE A 313 8.41 -5.76 6.81
N LYS A 314 8.39 -7.05 7.18
CA LYS A 314 8.29 -7.47 8.57
C LYS A 314 9.48 -6.98 9.39
N GLY A 315 10.71 -7.17 8.89
CA GLY A 315 11.90 -6.71 9.58
C GLY A 315 11.92 -5.21 9.82
N LEU A 316 11.48 -4.41 8.83
CA LEU A 316 11.39 -2.96 8.96
C LEU A 316 10.32 -2.55 9.98
N VAL A 317 9.14 -3.17 9.96
CA VAL A 317 8.07 -2.92 10.93
C VAL A 317 8.51 -3.29 12.34
N ASP A 318 9.17 -4.45 12.54
CA ASP A 318 9.69 -4.87 13.84
C ASP A 318 10.67 -3.83 14.41
N ILE A 319 11.55 -3.29 13.57
CA ILE A 319 12.51 -2.26 13.98
C ILE A 319 11.84 -0.93 14.29
N LEU A 320 10.84 -0.53 13.50
CA LEU A 320 10.09 0.71 13.70
C LEU A 320 9.29 0.74 15.01
N GLN A 321 8.98 -0.43 15.58
CA GLN A 321 8.34 -0.55 16.89
C GLN A 321 9.31 -0.41 18.06
N LEU A 322 10.62 -0.49 17.80
CA LEU A 322 11.64 -0.25 18.83
C LEU A 322 11.80 1.25 19.10
N SER A 323 12.00 1.63 20.35
CA SER A 323 12.21 3.04 20.74
C SER A 323 13.47 3.65 20.08
N ASP A 324 14.50 2.84 19.85
CA ASP A 324 15.75 3.24 19.20
C ASP A 324 15.81 2.89 17.70
N GLY A 325 14.72 2.36 17.14
CA GLY A 325 14.63 1.98 15.74
C GLY A 325 15.03 3.09 14.77
N PRO A 326 14.43 4.28 14.85
CA PRO A 326 14.79 5.42 14.00
C PRO A 326 16.26 5.82 14.11
N TYR A 327 16.84 5.77 15.32
CA TYR A 327 18.25 6.03 15.56
C TYR A 327 19.15 5.00 14.85
N LYS A 328 18.84 3.71 14.98
CA LYS A 328 19.60 2.62 14.33
C LYS A 328 19.64 2.78 12.82
N MET A 329 18.48 3.13 12.21
CA MET A 329 18.38 3.34 10.78
C MET A 329 19.19 4.55 10.32
N LEU A 330 19.06 5.70 11.00
CA LEU A 330 19.84 6.89 10.67
C LEU A 330 21.34 6.63 10.86
N SER A 331 21.73 5.94 11.92
CA SER A 331 23.11 5.55 12.19
C SER A 331 23.71 4.70 11.07
N PHE A 332 22.93 3.76 10.50
CA PHE A 332 23.37 2.97 9.36
C PHE A 332 23.69 3.84 8.14
N PHE A 333 22.81 4.76 7.76
CA PHE A 333 23.03 5.64 6.63
C PHE A 333 24.20 6.60 6.84
N VAL A 334 24.33 7.18 8.04
CA VAL A 334 25.46 8.04 8.39
C VAL A 334 26.77 7.27 8.31
N LYS A 335 26.83 6.07 8.87
CA LYS A 335 28.01 5.20 8.81
C LYS A 335 28.39 4.85 7.37
N LYS A 336 27.39 4.55 6.53
CA LYS A 336 27.59 4.30 5.10
C LYS A 336 28.19 5.53 4.41
N ALA A 337 27.61 6.71 4.65
CA ALA A 337 28.05 7.97 4.07
C ALA A 337 29.51 8.31 4.43
N LEU A 338 29.87 8.20 5.69
CA LEU A 338 31.21 8.52 6.16
C LEU A 338 32.27 7.55 5.61
N ARG A 339 31.88 6.33 5.16
CA ARG A 339 32.78 5.30 4.61
C ARG A 339 32.91 5.31 3.08
N GLU A 340 31.97 5.89 2.35
CA GLU A 340 31.97 5.81 0.87
C GLU A 340 33.22 6.43 0.22
N GLU A 341 33.85 7.42 0.85
CA GLU A 341 35.10 8.00 0.36
C GLU A 341 36.33 7.09 0.51
N GLU A 342 36.37 6.22 1.54
CA GLU A 342 37.46 5.26 1.68
C GLU A 342 37.60 4.35 0.45
N LYS A 343 36.44 3.93 -0.14
CA LYS A 343 36.44 3.09 -1.34
C LYS A 343 36.84 3.83 -2.61
N ALA A 344 36.49 5.10 -2.72
CA ALA A 344 36.88 5.92 -3.88
C ALA A 344 38.38 6.20 -3.89
N GLN A 345 39.00 6.38 -2.72
CA GLN A 345 40.45 6.55 -2.58
C GLN A 345 41.23 5.25 -2.82
N GLU A 346 40.74 4.09 -2.37
CA GLU A 346 41.37 2.79 -2.65
C GLU A 346 41.33 2.44 -4.17
N HIS A 347 40.30 2.80 -4.89
CA HIS A 347 40.24 2.61 -6.35
C HIS A 347 41.04 3.63 -7.16
N GLY A 348 41.37 4.79 -6.58
CA GLY A 348 42.20 5.81 -7.21
C GLY A 348 43.69 5.56 -7.16
N LEU A 349 44.17 4.60 -6.35
CA LEU A 349 45.59 4.31 -6.14
C LEU A 349 46.19 3.21 -7.03
N ILE A 350 45.35 2.51 -7.82
CA ILE A 350 45.86 1.56 -8.84
C ILE A 350 45.77 2.24 -10.22
N ILE A 351 46.65 3.20 -10.45
CA ILE A 351 46.99 3.60 -11.83
C ILE A 351 47.78 2.45 -12.42
N ASN A 352 47.14 1.61 -13.23
CA ASN A 352 47.83 0.62 -14.04
C ASN A 352 48.69 1.39 -15.08
N PRO A 353 50.05 1.42 -14.97
CA PRO A 353 50.87 2.20 -15.86
C PRO A 353 50.87 1.67 -17.31
N TYR A 354 50.18 0.56 -17.55
CA TYR A 354 50.11 -0.07 -18.89
C TYR A 354 48.82 0.25 -19.66
N GLU A 355 47.86 0.97 -19.08
CA GLU A 355 46.61 1.37 -19.75
C GLU A 355 46.70 2.67 -20.58
N GLN A 356 47.86 3.38 -20.53
CA GLN A 356 48.03 4.66 -21.25
C GLN A 356 48.68 4.55 -22.63
N VAL A 357 48.85 3.37 -23.21
CA VAL A 357 49.49 3.23 -24.52
C VAL A 357 48.57 2.51 -25.50
N HIS A 358 47.57 3.22 -26.04
CA HIS A 358 47.11 3.03 -27.42
C HIS A 358 46.43 4.31 -27.90
N PRO A 359 47.14 5.18 -28.65
CA PRO A 359 46.49 6.19 -29.47
C PRO A 359 45.87 5.49 -30.69
N GLN A 360 44.64 5.83 -30.94
CA GLN A 360 43.88 5.44 -32.13
C GLN A 360 44.66 5.70 -33.42
N ARG A 361 44.62 4.71 -34.30
CA ARG A 361 44.74 4.89 -35.75
C ARG A 361 43.43 4.51 -36.42
#